data_81cc2b829c997b625e7ac0fbb7dcf53e
#
_entry.id   81cc2b829c997b625e7ac0fbb7dcf53e
#
_cell.length_a   1.000
_cell.length_b   1.000
_cell.length_c   1.000
_cell.angle_alpha   90.00
_cell.angle_beta   90.00
_cell.angle_gamma   90.00
#
_symmetry.space_group_name_H-M   'P 1'
#
loop_
_entity.id
_entity.type
_entity.pdbx_description
1 polymer ?
#
loop_
_entity_poly.entity_id
_entity_poly.type
_entity_poly.pdbx_seq_one_letter_code
_entity_poly.pdbx_strand_id
1 'polypeptide(L)'
;MKEKDILTDFKDHQLILYAEKEDHSYGPVQTGSYLAGNYLDEFHSIWGNFEKGLFEKLLKQEISPIERYRSLEELSLQELASRAGISRRKVKKHLKYKYFLKASVQELQRYADVFNIPVANFFQIILTKQDGTWNMGYDPASAKTKPLTISQEKTGNPLLVITNPEKTKS
;
A
#
# COMPACT_ATOMS: atom_id res chain seq x y z
N MET A 1 23.95 25.08 -20.59
CA MET A 1 23.43 23.73 -20.23
C MET A 1 23.10 23.04 -21.54
N LYS A 2 23.73 21.92 -21.82
CA LYS A 2 23.54 21.22 -23.10
C LYS A 2 22.32 20.31 -23.04
N GLU A 3 21.64 20.13 -24.16
CA GLU A 3 20.43 19.32 -24.28
C GLU A 3 20.62 17.91 -23.68
N LYS A 4 21.75 17.27 -23.92
CA LYS A 4 22.08 15.93 -23.42
C LYS A 4 22.14 15.83 -21.89
N ASP A 5 22.44 16.94 -21.20
CA ASP A 5 22.63 16.99 -19.75
C ASP A 5 21.29 17.13 -18.99
N ILE A 6 20.22 17.47 -19.71
CA ILE A 6 18.90 17.76 -19.12
C ILE A 6 17.84 16.74 -19.50
N LEU A 7 18.08 15.86 -20.47
CA LEU A 7 17.12 14.83 -20.86
C LEU A 7 16.97 13.78 -19.76
N THR A 8 15.76 13.66 -19.23
CA THR A 8 15.38 12.67 -18.21
C THR A 8 14.16 11.91 -18.70
N ASP A 9 14.19 10.59 -18.63
CA ASP A 9 13.09 9.71 -19.08
C ASP A 9 12.01 9.57 -18.00
N PHE A 10 11.48 10.69 -17.53
CA PHE A 10 10.37 10.71 -16.58
C PHE A 10 9.16 11.37 -17.24
N LYS A 11 8.09 10.58 -17.49
CA LYS A 11 6.95 10.99 -18.33
C LYS A 11 5.83 11.72 -17.59
N ASP A 12 5.71 11.51 -16.29
CA ASP A 12 4.55 12.00 -15.52
C ASP A 12 4.60 13.51 -15.22
N HIS A 13 5.79 14.09 -15.11
CA HIS A 13 5.99 15.52 -14.97
C HIS A 13 6.99 16.03 -15.97
N GLN A 14 6.50 16.66 -17.02
CA GLN A 14 7.35 17.20 -18.07
C GLN A 14 7.57 18.69 -17.88
N LEU A 15 8.81 19.11 -18.06
CA LEU A 15 9.24 20.49 -18.03
C LEU A 15 9.71 20.89 -19.43
N ILE A 16 9.51 22.17 -19.74
CA ILE A 16 10.09 22.79 -20.93
C ILE A 16 11.25 23.66 -20.44
N LEU A 17 12.47 23.26 -20.78
CA LEU A 17 13.69 24.00 -20.48
C LEU A 17 14.28 24.55 -21.76
N TYR A 18 14.91 25.73 -21.69
CA TYR A 18 15.67 26.28 -22.80
C TYR A 18 17.13 25.81 -22.69
N ALA A 19 17.58 25.08 -23.65
CA ALA A 19 18.94 24.51 -23.68
C ALA A 19 19.65 24.78 -25.00
N GLU A 20 20.97 24.72 -24.95
CA GLU A 20 21.82 24.75 -26.12
C GLU A 20 21.75 23.39 -26.83
N LYS A 21 21.27 23.41 -28.08
CA LYS A 21 21.19 22.26 -28.97
C LYS A 21 22.55 21.91 -29.59
N GLU A 22 22.65 20.80 -30.29
CA GLU A 22 23.88 20.36 -30.94
C GLU A 22 24.37 21.34 -32.02
N ASP A 23 23.47 22.12 -32.62
CA ASP A 23 23.75 23.17 -33.61
C ASP A 23 24.14 24.53 -33.00
N HIS A 24 24.39 24.56 -31.68
CA HIS A 24 24.66 25.78 -30.89
C HIS A 24 23.51 26.79 -30.85
N SER A 25 22.33 26.46 -31.36
CA SER A 25 21.13 27.26 -31.15
C SER A 25 20.51 27.02 -29.76
N TYR A 26 19.83 28.02 -29.22
CA TYR A 26 19.04 27.86 -27.98
C TYR A 26 17.58 27.66 -28.34
N GLY A 27 16.96 26.65 -27.75
CA GLY A 27 15.56 26.35 -27.99
C GLY A 27 14.90 25.59 -26.85
N PRO A 28 13.56 25.47 -26.89
CA PRO A 28 12.83 24.69 -25.91
C PRO A 28 13.11 23.19 -26.09
N VAL A 29 13.40 22.52 -24.98
CA VAL A 29 13.58 21.09 -24.88
C VAL A 29 12.60 20.57 -23.84
N GLN A 30 11.79 19.60 -24.22
CA GLN A 30 10.88 18.94 -23.31
C GLN A 30 11.59 17.77 -22.63
N THR A 31 11.63 17.80 -21.32
CA THR A 31 12.29 16.75 -20.51
C THR A 31 11.47 16.42 -19.29
N GLY A 32 11.72 15.24 -18.70
CA GLY A 32 11.16 14.89 -17.41
C GLY A 32 11.81 15.69 -16.27
N SER A 33 11.11 15.79 -15.15
CA SER A 33 11.65 16.40 -13.94
C SER A 33 12.46 15.40 -13.13
N TYR A 34 13.79 15.54 -13.12
CA TYR A 34 14.67 14.73 -12.29
C TYR A 34 14.33 14.83 -10.79
N LEU A 35 14.01 16.05 -10.31
CA LEU A 35 13.63 16.27 -8.91
C LEU A 35 12.32 15.56 -8.57
N ALA A 36 11.33 15.59 -9.46
CA ALA A 36 10.06 14.89 -9.25
C ALA A 36 10.26 13.36 -9.27
N GLY A 37 11.09 12.85 -10.18
CA GLY A 37 11.43 11.43 -10.23
C GLY A 37 12.09 10.95 -8.93
N ASN A 38 13.14 11.60 -8.49
CA ASN A 38 13.84 11.24 -7.25
C ASN A 38 12.93 11.36 -6.01
N TYR A 39 12.12 12.40 -5.93
CA TYR A 39 11.18 12.56 -4.82
C TYR A 39 10.16 11.41 -4.76
N LEU A 40 9.62 11.00 -5.90
CA LEU A 40 8.68 9.89 -5.96
C LEU A 40 9.34 8.55 -5.63
N ASP A 41 10.56 8.32 -6.11
CA ASP A 41 11.31 7.09 -5.81
C ASP A 41 11.64 7.00 -4.31
N GLU A 42 12.06 8.12 -3.69
CA GLU A 42 12.29 8.20 -2.26
C GLU A 42 10.99 7.98 -1.48
N PHE A 43 9.90 8.64 -1.89
CA PHE A 43 8.59 8.48 -1.28
C PHE A 43 8.11 7.01 -1.35
N HIS A 44 8.21 6.36 -2.52
CA HIS A 44 7.83 4.96 -2.69
C HIS A 44 8.69 4.03 -1.85
N SER A 45 10.00 4.31 -1.74
CA SER A 45 10.91 3.54 -0.89
C SER A 45 10.55 3.65 0.60
N ILE A 46 10.31 4.87 1.09
CA ILE A 46 9.91 5.12 2.48
C ILE A 46 8.58 4.44 2.78
N TRP A 47 7.59 4.61 1.89
CA TRP A 47 6.26 4.04 2.05
C TRP A 47 6.29 2.52 2.02
N GLY A 48 7.02 1.92 1.09
CA GLY A 48 7.20 0.47 1.02
C GLY A 48 7.86 -0.12 2.27
N ASN A 49 8.87 0.56 2.83
CA ASN A 49 9.49 0.15 4.08
C ASN A 49 8.53 0.26 5.28
N PHE A 50 7.70 1.30 5.31
CA PHE A 50 6.67 1.47 6.34
C PHE A 50 5.63 0.35 6.28
N GLU A 51 5.07 0.06 5.10
CA GLU A 51 4.11 -1.03 4.92
C GLU A 51 4.71 -2.38 5.31
N LYS A 52 5.95 -2.66 4.90
CA LYS A 52 6.68 -3.87 5.26
C LYS A 52 6.84 -4.01 6.77
N GLY A 53 7.20 -2.91 7.45
CA GLY A 53 7.33 -2.89 8.91
C GLY A 53 5.99 -3.15 9.63
N LEU A 54 4.88 -2.59 9.12
CA LEU A 54 3.54 -2.89 9.65
C LEU A 54 3.15 -4.36 9.43
N PHE A 55 3.50 -4.91 8.27
CA PHE A 55 3.24 -6.32 7.98
C PHE A 55 4.01 -7.26 8.89
N GLU A 56 5.30 -7.02 9.11
CA GLU A 56 6.11 -7.81 10.04
C GLU A 56 5.55 -7.80 11.47
N LYS A 57 5.11 -6.63 11.95
CA LYS A 57 4.46 -6.50 13.26
C LYS A 57 3.15 -7.28 13.33
N LEU A 58 2.39 -7.29 12.24
CA LEU A 58 1.15 -8.05 12.15
C LEU A 58 1.41 -9.57 12.17
N LEU A 59 2.42 -10.04 11.44
CA LEU A 59 2.85 -11.45 11.47
C LEU A 59 3.27 -11.89 12.86
N LYS A 60 3.99 -11.02 13.58
CA LYS A 60 4.40 -11.27 14.97
C LYS A 60 3.27 -11.09 16.00
N GLN A 61 2.05 -10.76 15.54
CA GLN A 61 0.90 -10.51 16.41
C GLN A 61 1.11 -9.35 17.43
N GLU A 62 2.02 -8.44 17.12
CA GLU A 62 2.28 -7.26 17.93
C GLU A 62 1.17 -6.21 17.78
N ILE A 63 0.63 -6.10 16.57
CA ILE A 63 -0.48 -5.21 16.22
C ILE A 63 -1.66 -6.00 15.65
N SER A 64 -2.84 -5.39 15.70
CA SER A 64 -4.04 -5.95 15.05
C SER A 64 -4.17 -5.52 13.59
N PRO A 65 -4.98 -6.22 12.77
CA PRO A 65 -5.35 -5.75 11.45
C PRO A 65 -5.96 -4.33 11.46
N ILE A 66 -6.74 -3.99 12.50
CA ILE A 66 -7.32 -2.64 12.65
C ILE A 66 -6.20 -1.59 12.80
N GLU A 67 -5.17 -1.88 13.58
CA GLU A 67 -4.02 -0.96 13.73
C GLU A 67 -3.26 -0.79 12.43
N ARG A 68 -3.10 -1.89 11.66
CA ARG A 68 -2.47 -1.80 10.34
C ARG A 68 -3.23 -0.84 9.43
N TYR A 69 -4.56 -1.03 9.26
CA TYR A 69 -5.37 -0.14 8.41
C TYR A 69 -5.38 1.30 8.93
N ARG A 70 -5.52 1.49 10.26
CA ARG A 70 -5.44 2.82 10.86
C ARG A 70 -4.15 3.54 10.51
N SER A 71 -3.02 2.83 10.55
CA SER A 71 -1.70 3.40 10.26
C SER A 71 -1.52 3.70 8.77
N LEU A 72 -2.06 2.87 7.87
CA LEU A 72 -2.04 3.10 6.42
C LEU A 72 -2.91 4.31 6.02
N GLU A 73 -4.05 4.48 6.68
CA GLU A 73 -4.95 5.63 6.47
C GLU A 73 -4.54 6.87 7.28
N GLU A 74 -3.41 6.81 7.98
CA GLU A 74 -2.88 7.89 8.82
C GLU A 74 -3.90 8.45 9.84
N LEU A 75 -4.90 7.64 10.22
CA LEU A 75 -5.93 8.07 11.16
C LEU A 75 -5.39 8.15 12.59
N SER A 76 -5.70 9.22 13.29
CA SER A 76 -5.50 9.29 14.73
C SER A 76 -6.46 8.35 15.47
N LEU A 77 -6.12 7.99 16.70
CA LEU A 77 -6.99 7.18 17.56
C LEU A 77 -8.37 7.85 17.80
N GLN A 78 -8.37 9.16 17.86
CA GLN A 78 -9.58 9.96 18.06
C GLN A 78 -10.50 9.89 16.84
N GLU A 79 -9.94 10.09 15.65
CA GLU A 79 -10.69 10.03 14.39
C GLU A 79 -11.28 8.66 14.14
N LEU A 80 -10.48 7.59 14.32
CA LEU A 80 -10.99 6.22 14.19
C LEU A 80 -12.15 5.96 15.17
N ALA A 81 -12.01 6.39 16.43
CA ALA A 81 -13.05 6.23 17.44
C ALA A 81 -14.34 6.98 17.06
N SER A 82 -14.20 8.21 16.58
CA SER A 82 -15.33 9.05 16.15
C SER A 82 -16.04 8.45 14.93
N ARG A 83 -15.28 8.08 13.89
CA ARG A 83 -15.85 7.53 12.65
C ARG A 83 -16.51 6.17 12.85
N ALA A 84 -15.92 5.29 13.68
CA ALA A 84 -16.49 3.98 13.98
C ALA A 84 -17.62 4.01 15.00
N GLY A 85 -17.85 5.14 15.69
CA GLY A 85 -18.82 5.23 16.78
C GLY A 85 -18.50 4.32 17.97
N ILE A 86 -17.19 4.08 18.21
CA ILE A 86 -16.69 3.20 19.27
C ILE A 86 -15.86 4.03 20.25
N SER A 87 -16.04 3.79 21.56
CA SER A 87 -15.30 4.56 22.56
C SER A 87 -13.79 4.44 22.38
N ARG A 88 -13.05 5.55 22.54
CA ARG A 88 -11.59 5.60 22.40
C ARG A 88 -10.85 4.54 23.22
N ARG A 89 -11.34 4.27 24.45
CA ARG A 89 -10.75 3.22 25.30
C ARG A 89 -10.88 1.83 24.69
N LYS A 90 -12.01 1.56 24.02
CA LYS A 90 -12.27 0.27 23.37
C LYS A 90 -11.45 0.15 22.08
N VAL A 91 -11.41 1.21 21.26
CA VAL A 91 -10.54 1.27 20.09
C VAL A 91 -9.09 0.97 20.49
N LYS A 92 -8.53 1.68 21.48
CA LYS A 92 -7.14 1.45 21.96
C LYS A 92 -6.87 0.00 22.35
N LYS A 93 -7.87 -0.73 22.86
CA LYS A 93 -7.76 -2.17 23.14
C LYS A 93 -7.73 -2.96 21.83
N HIS A 94 -8.65 -2.69 20.89
CA HIS A 94 -8.78 -3.43 19.63
C HIS A 94 -7.56 -3.25 18.70
N LEU A 95 -6.77 -2.18 18.86
CA LEU A 95 -5.50 -2.03 18.12
C LEU A 95 -4.46 -3.08 18.51
N LYS A 96 -4.60 -3.75 19.65
CA LYS A 96 -3.74 -4.85 20.06
C LYS A 96 -4.34 -6.19 19.62
N TYR A 97 -3.54 -7.05 19.02
CA TYR A 97 -3.96 -8.36 18.48
C TYR A 97 -4.82 -9.18 19.45
N LYS A 98 -4.37 -9.34 20.69
CA LYS A 98 -5.07 -10.09 21.76
C LYS A 98 -6.53 -9.64 21.96
N TYR A 99 -6.80 -8.36 21.83
CA TYR A 99 -8.15 -7.82 22.06
C TYR A 99 -8.96 -7.71 20.77
N PHE A 100 -8.29 -7.64 19.63
CA PHE A 100 -8.93 -7.75 18.32
C PHE A 100 -9.74 -9.05 18.20
N LEU A 101 -9.16 -10.17 18.62
CA LEU A 101 -9.84 -11.48 18.64
C LEU A 101 -11.09 -11.54 19.53
N LYS A 102 -11.29 -10.54 20.38
CA LYS A 102 -12.47 -10.40 21.26
C LYS A 102 -13.48 -9.35 20.75
N ALA A 103 -13.18 -8.69 19.65
CA ALA A 103 -14.10 -7.74 19.04
C ALA A 103 -15.32 -8.47 18.48
N SER A 104 -16.49 -7.91 18.64
CA SER A 104 -17.70 -8.46 18.05
C SER A 104 -17.71 -8.22 16.53
N VAL A 105 -18.42 -9.08 15.78
CA VAL A 105 -18.59 -8.91 14.34
C VAL A 105 -19.16 -7.53 14.01
N GLN A 106 -20.10 -7.04 14.82
CA GLN A 106 -20.70 -5.70 14.64
C GLN A 106 -19.65 -4.58 14.79
N GLU A 107 -18.69 -4.73 15.70
CA GLU A 107 -17.62 -3.74 15.85
C GLU A 107 -16.61 -3.84 14.69
N LEU A 108 -16.32 -5.04 14.24
CA LEU A 108 -15.47 -5.24 13.05
C LEU A 108 -16.14 -4.64 11.81
N GLN A 109 -17.46 -4.78 11.66
CA GLN A 109 -18.21 -4.15 10.57
C GLN A 109 -18.03 -2.62 10.60
N ARG A 110 -18.18 -1.98 11.76
CA ARG A 110 -17.98 -0.53 11.89
C ARG A 110 -16.57 -0.07 11.50
N TYR A 111 -15.54 -0.84 11.84
CA TYR A 111 -14.18 -0.53 11.39
C TYR A 111 -14.03 -0.74 9.87
N ALA A 112 -14.62 -1.82 9.35
CA ALA A 112 -14.60 -2.11 7.91
C ALA A 112 -15.27 -0.98 7.11
N ASP A 113 -16.39 -0.45 7.60
CA ASP A 113 -17.09 0.70 7.01
C ASP A 113 -16.20 1.96 7.00
N VAL A 114 -15.45 2.22 8.10
CA VAL A 114 -14.52 3.37 8.15
C VAL A 114 -13.41 3.25 7.13
N PHE A 115 -12.86 2.05 6.94
CA PHE A 115 -11.76 1.79 6.00
C PHE A 115 -12.25 1.48 4.58
N ASN A 116 -13.57 1.45 4.36
CA ASN A 116 -14.19 1.08 3.08
C ASN A 116 -13.69 -0.26 2.52
N ILE A 117 -13.61 -1.27 3.39
CA ILE A 117 -13.15 -2.63 3.06
C ILE A 117 -14.17 -3.68 3.50
N PRO A 118 -14.22 -4.86 2.88
CA PRO A 118 -14.94 -6.00 3.42
C PRO A 118 -14.39 -6.44 4.78
N VAL A 119 -15.26 -6.87 5.71
CA VAL A 119 -14.84 -7.40 7.03
C VAL A 119 -13.85 -8.55 6.88
N ALA A 120 -13.99 -9.36 5.83
CA ALA A 120 -13.09 -10.46 5.52
C ALA A 120 -11.62 -10.03 5.41
N ASN A 121 -11.35 -8.79 4.99
CA ASN A 121 -9.99 -8.28 4.85
C ASN A 121 -9.23 -8.12 6.17
N PHE A 122 -9.92 -8.12 7.31
CA PHE A 122 -9.26 -8.20 8.62
C PHE A 122 -8.68 -9.60 8.91
N PHE A 123 -9.15 -10.62 8.21
CA PHE A 123 -8.77 -12.01 8.39
C PHE A 123 -7.98 -12.57 7.22
N GLN A 124 -7.81 -11.78 6.17
CA GLN A 124 -7.13 -12.18 4.96
C GLN A 124 -6.19 -11.08 4.49
N ILE A 125 -4.91 -11.41 4.34
CA ILE A 125 -3.93 -10.55 3.70
C ILE A 125 -3.55 -11.18 2.38
N ILE A 126 -3.84 -10.48 1.29
CA ILE A 126 -3.50 -10.92 -0.05
C ILE A 126 -2.11 -10.38 -0.37
N LEU A 127 -1.16 -11.27 -0.60
CA LEU A 127 0.15 -10.93 -1.10
C LEU A 127 0.22 -11.30 -2.58
N THR A 128 0.50 -10.34 -3.41
CA THR A 128 0.79 -10.59 -4.83
C THR A 128 2.29 -10.53 -5.04
N LYS A 129 2.86 -11.56 -5.68
CA LYS A 129 4.26 -11.57 -6.06
C LYS A 129 4.37 -11.04 -7.48
N GLN A 130 4.93 -9.84 -7.64
CA GLN A 130 5.35 -9.31 -8.92
C GLN A 130 6.88 -9.22 -8.95
N ASP A 131 7.50 -9.86 -9.93
CA ASP A 131 8.94 -9.79 -10.22
C ASP A 131 9.87 -10.06 -9.01
N GLY A 132 9.49 -11.03 -8.16
CA GLY A 132 10.28 -11.42 -6.98
C GLY A 132 10.06 -10.57 -5.73
N THR A 133 9.29 -9.51 -5.81
CA THR A 133 8.90 -8.67 -4.68
C THR A 133 7.46 -8.96 -4.24
N TRP A 134 7.23 -8.90 -2.93
CA TRP A 134 5.90 -9.04 -2.37
C TRP A 134 5.22 -7.67 -2.35
N ASN A 135 4.14 -7.51 -3.12
CA ASN A 135 3.29 -6.33 -3.04
C ASN A 135 2.08 -6.63 -2.15
N MET A 136 1.93 -5.86 -1.09
CA MET A 136 0.74 -5.87 -0.26
C MET A 136 -0.25 -4.86 -0.83
N GLY A 137 -1.24 -5.38 -1.56
CA GLY A 137 -2.30 -4.53 -2.06
C GLY A 137 -3.37 -5.35 -2.75
N TYR A 138 -4.61 -5.06 -2.44
CA TYR A 138 -5.74 -5.46 -3.26
C TYR A 138 -5.82 -4.46 -4.41
N ASP A 139 -5.47 -4.86 -5.61
CA ASP A 139 -5.77 -4.10 -6.82
C ASP A 139 -7.13 -4.56 -7.36
N PRO A 140 -8.19 -3.75 -7.19
CA PRO A 140 -9.52 -4.11 -7.70
C PRO A 140 -9.57 -4.17 -9.24
N ALA A 141 -8.62 -3.57 -9.95
CA ALA A 141 -8.56 -3.62 -11.40
C ALA A 141 -8.04 -4.97 -11.92
N SER A 142 -7.15 -5.63 -11.18
CA SER A 142 -6.63 -6.96 -11.55
C SER A 142 -7.62 -8.10 -11.29
N ALA A 143 -8.61 -7.88 -10.42
CA ALA A 143 -9.61 -8.90 -10.04
C ALA A 143 -10.64 -9.16 -11.14
N LYS A 144 -10.68 -8.38 -12.22
CA LYS A 144 -11.73 -8.48 -13.26
C LYS A 144 -11.47 -9.46 -14.40
N THR A 145 -10.32 -10.12 -14.46
CA THR A 145 -9.95 -10.76 -15.73
C THR A 145 -9.62 -12.24 -15.73
N LYS A 146 -9.44 -12.95 -14.61
CA LYS A 146 -9.28 -14.44 -14.62
C LYS A 146 -9.61 -15.06 -13.27
N PRO A 147 -10.14 -16.30 -13.21
CA PRO A 147 -10.24 -17.04 -11.96
C PRO A 147 -8.84 -17.27 -11.41
N LEU A 148 -8.57 -16.71 -10.24
CA LEU A 148 -7.32 -16.90 -9.52
C LEU A 148 -7.29 -18.33 -8.96
N THR A 149 -6.33 -19.13 -9.41
CA THR A 149 -5.97 -20.36 -8.71
C THR A 149 -5.16 -19.93 -7.48
N ILE A 150 -5.76 -20.08 -6.32
CA ILE A 150 -5.18 -19.64 -5.05
C ILE A 150 -4.49 -20.83 -4.41
N SER A 151 -3.17 -20.86 -4.40
CA SER A 151 -2.41 -21.72 -3.50
C SER A 151 -2.35 -21.08 -2.12
N GLN A 152 -2.93 -21.75 -1.13
CA GLN A 152 -2.92 -21.29 0.26
C GLN A 152 -1.70 -21.86 0.98
N GLU A 153 -0.73 -21.01 1.32
CA GLU A 153 0.28 -21.37 2.30
C GLU A 153 -0.26 -21.11 3.71
N LYS A 154 -0.36 -22.17 4.51
CA LYS A 154 -0.72 -22.05 5.92
C LYS A 154 0.46 -21.44 6.66
N THR A 155 0.37 -20.17 6.99
CA THR A 155 1.26 -19.55 7.97
C THR A 155 0.86 -20.00 9.38
N GLY A 156 1.80 -20.01 10.32
CA GLY A 156 1.50 -20.30 11.74
C GLY A 156 0.52 -19.31 12.39
N ASN A 157 0.10 -18.28 11.66
CA ASN A 157 -0.89 -17.31 12.09
C ASN A 157 -2.26 -17.67 11.47
N PRO A 158 -3.28 -18.05 12.28
CA PRO A 158 -4.58 -18.48 11.78
C PRO A 158 -5.38 -17.38 11.05
N LEU A 159 -4.94 -16.12 11.17
CA LEU A 159 -5.58 -14.99 10.48
C LEU A 159 -4.87 -14.62 9.17
N LEU A 160 -3.77 -15.27 8.85
CA LEU A 160 -3.01 -14.93 7.66
C LEU A 160 -3.13 -16.02 6.61
N VAL A 161 -3.78 -15.70 5.52
CA VAL A 161 -3.80 -16.52 4.31
C VAL A 161 -2.96 -15.81 3.26
N ILE A 162 -1.85 -16.42 2.87
CA ILE A 162 -1.02 -15.93 1.77
C ILE A 162 -1.59 -16.52 0.49
N THR A 163 -2.05 -15.66 -0.40
CA THR A 163 -2.52 -16.06 -1.72
C THR A 163 -1.50 -15.67 -2.77
N ASN A 164 -0.92 -16.66 -3.44
CA ASN A 164 -0.09 -16.44 -4.61
C ASN A 164 -0.96 -16.60 -5.86
N PRO A 165 -1.19 -15.57 -6.67
CA PRO A 165 -1.74 -15.75 -7.99
C PRO A 165 -0.72 -16.48 -8.86
N GLU A 166 -0.91 -17.76 -9.12
CA GLU A 166 -0.10 -18.47 -10.10
C GLU A 166 -0.35 -17.86 -11.48
N LYS A 167 0.74 -17.44 -12.15
CA LYS A 167 0.68 -17.16 -13.58
C LYS A 167 0.31 -18.46 -14.27
N THR A 168 -0.92 -18.56 -14.77
CA THR A 168 -1.26 -19.61 -15.75
C THR A 168 -0.28 -19.48 -16.90
N LYS A 169 0.64 -20.47 -17.00
CA LYS A 169 1.46 -20.64 -18.18
C LYS A 169 0.51 -20.85 -19.37
N SER A 170 0.46 -19.88 -20.26
CA SER A 170 -0.11 -20.01 -21.61
C SER A 170 0.85 -20.79 -22.47
#